data_f66c9b4c300c453c79841d7cee705341
#
_entry.id   f66c9b4c300c453c79841d7cee705341
#
_cell.length_a   1.000
_cell.length_b   1.000
_cell.length_c   1.000
_cell.angle_alpha   90.00
_cell.angle_beta   90.00
_cell.angle_gamma   90.00
#
_symmetry.space_group_name_H-M   'P 1'
#
loop_
_entity.id
_entity.type
_entity.pdbx_description
1 polymer ?
#
loop_
_entity_poly.entity_id
_entity_poly.type
_entity_poly.pdbx_seq_one_letter_code
_entity_poly.pdbx_strand_id
1 'polypeptide(L)'
;MLYSGILIKSGEKVLLCKRCSKCSLPNKWSIPSGHVESGESALDGAIREFYEETNQKVKNINLVGMFKPASGSGLFYVYQHNSPKEIIPDLDNAKDGHEHTECNYFTFDEIPKDDTTQELLDIIKKVLK
;
A
#
# COMPACT_ATOMS: atom_id res chain seq x y z
N MET A 1 0.24 -2.66 18.22
CA MET A 1 0.18 -3.43 16.98
C MET A 1 0.80 -2.62 15.85
N LEU A 2 1.58 -3.28 14.99
CA LEU A 2 2.24 -2.61 13.88
C LEU A 2 1.65 -3.07 12.56
N TYR A 3 1.52 -2.12 11.63
CA TYR A 3 1.13 -2.37 10.25
C TYR A 3 2.20 -1.82 9.34
N SER A 4 2.36 -2.39 8.17
CA SER A 4 3.30 -1.86 7.18
C SER A 4 2.82 -2.16 5.78
N GLY A 5 3.23 -1.30 4.84
CA GLY A 5 2.87 -1.45 3.45
C GLY A 5 3.86 -0.75 2.53
N ILE A 6 3.73 -1.03 1.23
CA ILE A 6 4.63 -0.48 0.22
C ILE A 6 3.85 0.37 -0.76
N LEU A 7 4.31 1.60 -0.94
CA LEU A 7 3.82 2.53 -1.94
C LEU A 7 4.76 2.48 -3.15
N ILE A 8 4.25 2.03 -4.28
CA ILE A 8 5.02 1.99 -5.53
C ILE A 8 4.87 3.33 -6.21
N LYS A 9 6.00 3.98 -6.50
CA LYS A 9 6.04 5.20 -7.31
C LYS A 9 6.64 4.87 -8.67
N SER A 10 5.94 5.24 -9.74
CA SER A 10 6.45 5.13 -11.11
C SER A 10 6.21 6.45 -11.81
N GLY A 11 7.28 7.20 -12.07
CA GLY A 11 7.16 8.56 -12.58
C GLY A 11 6.42 9.43 -11.57
N GLU A 12 5.36 10.09 -12.02
CA GLU A 12 4.54 10.94 -11.17
C GLU A 12 3.26 10.25 -10.68
N LYS A 13 3.24 8.92 -10.74
CA LYS A 13 2.08 8.13 -10.35
C LYS A 13 2.43 7.18 -9.21
N VAL A 14 1.43 6.83 -8.44
CA VAL A 14 1.53 5.82 -7.38
C VAL A 14 0.50 4.73 -7.61
N LEU A 15 0.83 3.52 -7.16
CA LEU A 15 -0.07 2.38 -7.24
C LEU A 15 -0.97 2.35 -6.02
N LEU A 16 -2.28 2.35 -6.25
CA LEU A 16 -3.27 2.10 -5.21
C LEU A 16 -4.16 0.94 -5.63
N CYS A 17 -4.61 0.20 -4.63
CA CYS A 17 -5.49 -0.95 -4.83
C CYS A 17 -6.77 -0.73 -4.04
N LYS A 18 -7.90 -1.04 -4.66
CA LYS A 18 -9.22 -0.87 -4.03
C LYS A 18 -9.53 -2.09 -3.17
N ARG A 19 -9.82 -1.86 -1.91
CA ARG A 19 -10.12 -2.94 -0.96
C ARG A 19 -11.47 -3.57 -1.29
N CYS A 20 -11.59 -4.88 -1.02
CA CYS A 20 -12.81 -5.61 -1.29
C CYS A 20 -13.95 -5.12 -0.39
N SER A 21 -15.20 -5.38 -0.81
CA SER A 21 -16.38 -4.92 -0.09
C SER A 21 -16.56 -5.60 1.28
N LYS A 22 -15.92 -6.74 1.49
CA LYS A 22 -16.01 -7.52 2.73
C LYS A 22 -14.80 -7.33 3.63
N CYS A 23 -13.85 -6.50 3.22
CA CYS A 23 -12.64 -6.22 3.98
C CYS A 23 -12.87 -5.09 4.97
N SER A 24 -11.92 -4.88 5.88
CA SER A 24 -11.89 -3.65 6.68
C SER A 24 -11.67 -2.46 5.75
N LEU A 25 -12.22 -1.30 6.06
CA LEU A 25 -12.21 -0.14 5.18
C LEU A 25 -12.66 -0.53 3.77
N PRO A 26 -13.90 -1.07 3.63
CA PRO A 26 -14.33 -1.61 2.34
C PRO A 26 -14.40 -0.55 1.25
N ASN A 27 -14.03 -0.94 0.03
CA ASN A 27 -14.06 -0.10 -1.16
C ASN A 27 -13.18 1.14 -1.09
N LYS A 28 -12.27 1.22 -0.12
CA LYS A 28 -11.30 2.30 -0.02
C LYS A 28 -10.06 1.97 -0.86
N TRP A 29 -9.46 2.98 -1.43
CA TRP A 29 -8.19 2.85 -2.13
C TRP A 29 -7.05 2.94 -1.11
N SER A 30 -6.11 2.02 -1.18
CA SER A 30 -4.99 1.95 -0.24
C SER A 30 -3.79 1.28 -0.90
N ILE A 31 -2.71 1.18 -0.14
CA ILE A 31 -1.53 0.43 -0.58
C ILE A 31 -1.64 -1.01 -0.06
N PRO A 32 -1.03 -1.98 -0.77
CA PRO A 32 -0.92 -3.34 -0.22
C PRO A 32 -0.20 -3.30 1.12
N SER A 33 -0.80 -3.88 2.15
CA SER A 33 -0.33 -3.74 3.52
C SER A 33 -0.98 -4.75 4.45
N GLY A 34 -0.46 -4.86 5.66
CA GLY A 34 -1.04 -5.70 6.68
C GLY A 34 -0.28 -5.65 8.00
N HIS A 35 -0.61 -6.57 8.87
CA HIS A 35 0.01 -6.68 10.19
C HIS A 35 1.46 -7.13 10.09
N VAL A 36 2.33 -6.50 10.89
CA VAL A 36 3.69 -6.99 11.10
C VAL A 36 3.60 -8.14 12.08
N GLU A 37 4.14 -9.29 11.69
CA GLU A 37 4.08 -10.49 12.51
C GLU A 37 5.17 -10.50 13.58
N SER A 38 4.95 -11.28 14.63
CA SER A 38 5.93 -11.43 15.71
C SER A 38 7.26 -11.93 15.15
N GLY A 39 8.35 -11.28 15.54
CA GLY A 39 9.69 -11.66 15.09
C GLY A 39 10.11 -11.08 13.75
N GLU A 40 9.22 -10.34 13.09
CA GLU A 40 9.46 -9.75 11.78
C GLU A 40 9.67 -8.24 11.93
N SER A 41 10.55 -7.64 11.11
CA SER A 41 10.67 -6.19 11.08
C SER A 41 9.51 -5.59 10.29
N ALA A 42 9.25 -4.29 10.48
CA ALA A 42 8.22 -3.61 9.70
C ALA A 42 8.53 -3.68 8.21
N LEU A 43 9.81 -3.55 7.82
CA LEU A 43 10.21 -3.65 6.43
C LEU A 43 9.93 -5.04 5.85
N ASP A 44 10.32 -6.09 6.56
CA ASP A 44 10.07 -7.46 6.10
C ASP A 44 8.57 -7.75 6.02
N GLY A 45 7.79 -7.23 6.95
CA GLY A 45 6.34 -7.34 6.92
C GLY A 45 5.74 -6.66 5.69
N ALA A 46 6.25 -5.47 5.36
CA ALA A 46 5.78 -4.75 4.17
C ALA A 46 6.08 -5.54 2.90
N ILE A 47 7.27 -6.10 2.78
CA ILE A 47 7.67 -6.91 1.62
C ILE A 47 6.80 -8.16 1.52
N ARG A 48 6.59 -8.85 2.62
CA ARG A 48 5.75 -10.05 2.65
C ARG A 48 4.31 -9.76 2.27
N GLU A 49 3.71 -8.73 2.86
CA GLU A 49 2.33 -8.36 2.56
C GLU A 49 2.17 -7.93 1.10
N PHE A 50 3.13 -7.19 0.56
CA PHE A 50 3.10 -6.80 -0.85
C PHE A 50 3.10 -8.04 -1.75
N TYR A 51 3.96 -9.00 -1.45
CA TYR A 51 4.02 -10.24 -2.21
C TYR A 51 2.72 -11.04 -2.09
N GLU A 52 2.18 -11.17 -0.88
CA GLU A 52 0.95 -11.93 -0.65
C GLU A 52 -0.25 -11.32 -1.36
N GLU A 53 -0.28 -10.01 -1.50
CA GLU A 53 -1.42 -9.31 -2.11
C GLU A 53 -1.27 -9.04 -3.60
N THR A 54 -0.05 -9.03 -4.13
CA THR A 54 0.19 -8.67 -5.54
C THR A 54 0.92 -9.72 -6.36
N ASN A 55 1.46 -10.75 -5.70
CA ASN A 55 2.32 -11.76 -6.33
C ASN A 55 3.60 -11.16 -6.94
N GLN A 56 4.02 -9.99 -6.45
CA GLN A 56 5.20 -9.29 -6.94
C GLN A 56 6.18 -9.06 -5.78
N LYS A 57 7.47 -9.15 -6.07
CA LYS A 57 8.54 -8.86 -5.10
C LYS A 57 9.26 -7.59 -5.51
N VAL A 58 9.62 -6.78 -4.51
CA VAL A 58 10.34 -5.53 -4.74
C VAL A 58 11.55 -5.44 -3.82
N LYS A 59 12.54 -4.66 -4.24
CA LYS A 59 13.78 -4.37 -3.50
C LYS A 59 13.99 -2.87 -3.49
N ASN A 60 15.00 -2.41 -2.74
CA ASN A 60 15.37 -0.99 -2.67
C ASN A 60 14.19 -0.15 -2.19
N ILE A 61 13.83 -0.37 -0.93
CA ILE A 61 12.63 0.19 -0.31
C ILE A 61 13.06 1.11 0.82
N ASN A 62 12.48 2.31 0.89
CA ASN A 62 12.78 3.31 1.91
C ASN A 62 11.54 3.68 2.70
N LEU A 63 11.70 3.87 4.01
CA LEU A 63 10.62 4.38 4.85
C LEU A 63 10.34 5.84 4.49
N VAL A 64 9.07 6.18 4.23
CA VAL A 64 8.68 7.54 3.86
C VAL A 64 7.70 8.17 4.83
N GLY A 65 7.08 7.40 5.72
CA GLY A 65 6.19 7.98 6.69
C GLY A 65 5.56 6.95 7.62
N MET A 66 4.93 7.45 8.66
CA MET A 66 4.19 6.66 9.63
C MET A 66 2.94 7.42 10.03
N PHE A 67 1.88 6.71 10.35
CA PHE A 67 0.68 7.34 10.87
C PHE A 67 -0.10 6.35 11.74
N LYS A 68 -1.05 6.87 12.52
CA LYS A 68 -1.96 6.02 13.28
C LYS A 68 -3.01 5.46 12.32
N PRO A 69 -3.23 4.12 12.32
CA PRO A 69 -4.25 3.55 11.45
C PRO A 69 -5.66 3.94 11.91
N ALA A 70 -6.63 3.76 11.01
CA ALA A 70 -8.03 4.08 11.29
C ALA A 70 -8.58 3.31 12.48
N SER A 71 -8.02 2.15 12.81
CA SER A 71 -8.39 1.36 13.98
C SER A 71 -8.09 2.09 15.31
N GLY A 72 -7.29 3.16 15.26
CA GLY A 72 -7.00 3.99 16.43
C GLY A 72 -5.86 3.52 17.30
N SER A 73 -5.27 2.35 17.05
CA SER A 73 -4.18 1.83 17.86
C SER A 73 -3.01 1.38 17.00
N GLY A 74 -1.79 1.50 17.53
CA GLY A 74 -0.58 1.07 16.86
C GLY A 74 -0.06 2.10 15.87
N LEU A 75 0.81 1.64 14.97
CA LEU A 75 1.43 2.48 13.95
C LEU A 75 1.40 1.78 12.60
N PHE A 76 1.24 2.56 11.55
CA PHE A 76 1.30 2.10 10.17
C PHE A 76 2.54 2.70 9.53
N TYR A 77 3.46 1.85 9.07
CA TYR A 77 4.71 2.25 8.41
C TYR A 77 4.53 2.18 6.91
N VAL A 78 4.81 3.27 6.21
CA VAL A 78 4.72 3.33 4.75
C VAL A 78 6.11 3.38 4.17
N TYR A 79 6.44 2.38 3.36
CA TYR A 79 7.70 2.30 2.63
C TYR A 79 7.45 2.63 1.16
N GLN A 80 8.47 3.13 0.48
CA GLN A 80 8.39 3.51 -0.92
C GLN A 80 9.36 2.69 -1.75
N HIS A 81 8.90 2.27 -2.91
CA HIS A 81 9.73 1.68 -3.95
C HIS A 81 9.53 2.48 -5.23
N ASN A 82 10.62 2.96 -5.82
CA ASN A 82 10.59 3.66 -7.12
C ASN A 82 10.84 2.65 -8.22
N SER A 83 9.93 2.58 -9.18
CA SER A 83 10.06 1.67 -10.31
C SER A 83 10.03 2.46 -11.62
N PRO A 84 11.00 2.24 -12.53
CA PRO A 84 10.97 2.92 -13.84
C PRO A 84 9.81 2.45 -14.70
N LYS A 85 9.30 1.23 -14.45
CA LYS A 85 8.14 0.68 -15.14
C LYS A 85 7.06 0.40 -14.10
N GLU A 86 5.79 0.48 -14.53
CA GLU A 86 4.68 0.14 -13.66
C GLU A 86 4.72 -1.35 -13.32
N ILE A 87 4.72 -1.64 -12.03
CA ILE A 87 4.60 -3.01 -11.53
C ILE A 87 3.12 -3.35 -11.54
N ILE A 88 2.74 -4.43 -12.22
CA ILE A 88 1.35 -4.82 -12.35
C ILE A 88 1.02 -5.91 -11.33
N PRO A 89 0.15 -5.64 -10.35
CA PRO A 89 -0.29 -6.68 -9.42
C PRO A 89 -0.98 -7.83 -10.15
N ASP A 90 -0.66 -9.05 -9.74
CA ASP A 90 -1.29 -10.26 -10.27
C ASP A 90 -2.21 -10.80 -9.17
N LEU A 91 -3.42 -10.23 -9.10
CA LEU A 91 -4.36 -10.54 -8.03
C LEU A 91 -4.86 -11.99 -8.09
N ASP A 92 -4.98 -12.54 -9.30
CA ASP A 92 -5.51 -13.90 -9.48
C ASP A 92 -4.59 -14.98 -8.92
N ASN A 93 -3.28 -14.75 -8.95
CA ASN A 93 -2.28 -15.71 -8.49
C ASN A 93 -1.67 -15.34 -7.14
N ALA A 94 -2.04 -14.19 -6.58
CA ALA A 94 -1.56 -13.78 -5.27
C ALA A 94 -2.32 -14.51 -4.16
N LYS A 95 -1.61 -14.89 -3.11
CA LYS A 95 -2.19 -15.62 -1.98
C LYS A 95 -3.41 -14.88 -1.40
N ASP A 96 -3.30 -13.57 -1.22
CA ASP A 96 -4.34 -12.72 -0.65
C ASP A 96 -4.84 -11.68 -1.65
N GLY A 97 -4.72 -11.96 -2.95
CA GLY A 97 -5.17 -11.04 -3.99
C GLY A 97 -6.66 -10.71 -3.94
N HIS A 98 -7.46 -11.61 -3.35
CA HIS A 98 -8.91 -11.42 -3.18
C HIS A 98 -9.25 -10.24 -2.25
N GLU A 99 -8.28 -9.74 -1.48
CA GLU A 99 -8.50 -8.57 -0.62
C GLU A 99 -8.64 -7.27 -1.41
N HIS A 100 -8.29 -7.30 -2.70
CA HIS A 100 -8.41 -6.16 -3.61
C HIS A 100 -9.26 -6.52 -4.81
N THR A 101 -10.03 -5.55 -5.31
CA THR A 101 -10.87 -5.75 -6.49
C THR A 101 -10.20 -5.22 -7.75
N GLU A 102 -9.36 -4.21 -7.62
CA GLU A 102 -8.62 -3.62 -8.74
C GLU A 102 -7.46 -2.80 -8.21
N CYS A 103 -6.46 -2.58 -9.05
CA CYS A 103 -5.31 -1.74 -8.73
C CYS A 103 -5.03 -0.85 -9.93
N ASN A 104 -4.69 0.42 -9.68
CA ASN A 104 -4.39 1.38 -10.73
C ASN A 104 -3.29 2.33 -10.29
N TYR A 105 -2.61 2.91 -11.26
CA TYR A 105 -1.66 3.98 -11.04
C TYR A 105 -2.35 5.34 -11.21
N PHE A 106 -2.12 6.22 -10.26
CA PHE A 106 -2.75 7.55 -10.24
C PHE A 106 -1.71 8.63 -10.06
N THR A 107 -1.88 9.75 -10.79
CA THR A 107 -1.26 11.01 -10.37
C THR A 107 -2.01 11.47 -9.11
N PHE A 108 -1.45 12.41 -8.37
CA PHE A 108 -2.11 12.87 -7.14
C PHE A 108 -3.52 13.40 -7.42
N ASP A 109 -3.68 14.15 -8.51
CA ASP A 109 -4.98 14.74 -8.85
C ASP A 109 -6.02 13.70 -9.26
N GLU A 110 -5.58 12.56 -9.77
CA GLU A 110 -6.48 11.47 -10.21
C GLU A 110 -6.97 10.59 -9.07
N ILE A 111 -6.34 10.66 -7.90
CA ILE A 111 -6.70 9.78 -6.77
C ILE A 111 -8.14 10.05 -6.33
N PRO A 112 -8.96 8.99 -6.12
CA PRO A 112 -10.30 9.13 -5.53
C PRO A 112 -10.18 9.54 -4.05
N LYS A 113 -10.14 10.85 -3.79
CA LYS A 113 -9.79 11.38 -2.47
C LYS A 113 -10.85 11.10 -1.41
N ASP A 114 -12.12 10.97 -1.81
CA ASP A 114 -13.19 10.63 -0.87
C ASP A 114 -13.10 9.18 -0.39
N ASP A 115 -12.38 8.34 -1.14
CA ASP A 115 -12.21 6.92 -0.83
C ASP A 115 -10.78 6.58 -0.44
N THR A 116 -10.00 7.58 -0.02
CA THR A 116 -8.62 7.40 0.42
C THR A 116 -8.44 8.15 1.73
N THR A 117 -7.77 7.54 2.71
CA THR A 117 -7.58 8.21 4.02
C THR A 117 -6.68 9.42 3.89
N GLN A 118 -6.94 10.45 4.70
CA GLN A 118 -6.15 11.68 4.67
C GLN A 118 -4.68 11.42 5.01
N GLU A 119 -4.41 10.52 5.95
CA GLU A 119 -3.05 10.16 6.35
C GLU A 119 -2.25 9.63 5.16
N LEU A 120 -2.86 8.77 4.36
CA LEU A 120 -2.20 8.23 3.18
C LEU A 120 -2.04 9.30 2.10
N LEU A 121 -3.05 10.15 1.89
CA LEU A 121 -2.96 11.26 0.95
C LEU A 121 -1.80 12.20 1.28
N ASP A 122 -1.60 12.50 2.56
CA ASP A 122 -0.51 13.37 2.99
C ASP A 122 0.85 12.78 2.64
N ILE A 123 1.02 11.48 2.84
CA ILE A 123 2.27 10.78 2.49
C ILE A 123 2.47 10.76 0.98
N ILE A 124 1.43 10.46 0.21
CA ILE A 124 1.50 10.44 -1.25
C ILE A 124 1.89 11.81 -1.80
N LYS A 125 1.28 12.87 -1.27
CA LYS A 125 1.58 14.24 -1.69
C LYS A 125 3.07 14.56 -1.48
N LYS A 126 3.63 14.12 -0.36
CA LYS A 126 5.04 14.30 -0.03
C LYS A 126 5.93 13.52 -0.98
N VAL A 127 5.53 12.30 -1.34
CA VAL A 127 6.30 11.40 -2.21
C VAL A 127 6.30 11.89 -3.66
N LEU A 128 5.21 12.46 -4.12
CA LEU A 128 5.04 12.92 -5.51
C LEU A 128 5.49 14.38 -5.74
N LYS A 129 6.03 14.99 -4.74
CA LYS A 129 6.55 16.35 -4.87
C LYS A 129 7.71 16.43 -5.82
#